data_93f919c80ad2449d760c6080935d4d5f
#
_entry.id   93f919c80ad2449d760c6080935d4d5f
#
_cell.length_a   1.000
_cell.length_b   1.000
_cell.length_c   1.000
_cell.angle_alpha   90.00
_cell.angle_beta   90.00
_cell.angle_gamma   90.00
#
_symmetry.space_group_name_H-M   'P 1'
#
loop_
_entity.id
_entity.type
_entity.pdbx_description
1 polymer ?
#
loop_
_entity_poly.entity_id
_entity_poly.type
_entity_poly.pdbx_seq_one_letter_code
_entity_poly.pdbx_strand_id
1 'polypeptide(L)'
;MVLIIRVFMAKKHVFVSFDYTNDKLYKFLLNAWDANKNMDFVFNDFSSDEIQTNSVSVVKTNLTKKINAATYTLVIVGAESTKQHPDHELIGFNNWQSFEVQRSVDAGNKIVVVKIDSSYDAPIECYDIGAQWVNGFTQDGIINALNNA
;
A
#
# COMPACT_ATOMS: atom_id res chain seq x y z
N MET A 1 21.82 -6.53 -28.66
CA MET A 1 21.84 -7.77 -27.85
C MET A 1 21.52 -7.52 -26.39
N VAL A 2 21.92 -6.39 -25.84
CA VAL A 2 21.62 -6.02 -24.45
C VAL A 2 20.13 -5.73 -24.22
N LEU A 3 19.39 -5.39 -25.25
CA LEU A 3 17.97 -5.05 -25.20
C LEU A 3 17.03 -6.23 -24.85
N ILE A 4 17.47 -7.46 -25.10
CA ILE A 4 16.64 -8.65 -24.93
C ILE A 4 16.44 -8.98 -23.44
N ILE A 5 17.42 -8.62 -22.60
CA ILE A 5 17.38 -8.93 -21.16
C ILE A 5 16.31 -8.10 -20.44
N ARG A 6 16.01 -6.87 -20.88
CA ARG A 6 14.99 -6.02 -20.28
C ARG A 6 13.56 -6.53 -20.46
N VAL A 7 13.29 -7.26 -21.55
CA VAL A 7 11.94 -7.75 -21.87
C VAL A 7 11.48 -8.83 -20.90
N PHE A 8 12.40 -9.49 -20.21
CA PHE A 8 12.09 -10.61 -19.30
C PHE A 8 12.12 -10.24 -17.82
N MET A 9 12.36 -8.96 -17.48
CA MET A 9 12.31 -8.52 -16.09
C MET A 9 10.86 -8.44 -15.63
N ALA A 10 10.52 -9.24 -14.64
CA ALA A 10 9.20 -9.21 -14.03
C ALA A 10 8.95 -7.85 -13.37
N LYS A 11 7.72 -7.35 -13.50
CA LYS A 11 7.28 -6.15 -12.78
C LYS A 11 7.28 -6.39 -11.27
N LYS A 12 7.51 -5.34 -10.51
CA LYS A 12 7.52 -5.36 -9.05
C LYS A 12 6.09 -5.19 -8.54
N HIS A 13 5.67 -6.06 -7.65
CA HIS A 13 4.32 -6.04 -7.10
C HIS A 13 4.25 -5.19 -5.85
N VAL A 14 3.30 -4.28 -5.83
CA VAL A 14 3.08 -3.32 -4.74
C VAL A 14 1.72 -3.60 -4.10
N PHE A 15 1.73 -3.91 -2.81
CA PHE A 15 0.50 -3.92 -2.01
C PHE A 15 0.11 -2.47 -1.70
N VAL A 16 -1.16 -2.12 -1.92
CA VAL A 16 -1.64 -0.76 -1.66
C VAL A 16 -2.53 -0.76 -0.42
N SER A 17 -2.07 -0.07 0.62
CA SER A 17 -2.81 0.13 1.86
C SER A 17 -3.51 1.48 1.83
N PHE A 18 -4.84 1.49 1.91
CA PHE A 18 -5.64 2.71 1.84
C PHE A 18 -6.96 2.54 2.58
N ASP A 19 -7.58 3.66 2.94
CA ASP A 19 -8.94 3.68 3.47
C ASP A 19 -9.93 3.48 2.32
N TYR A 20 -10.48 2.28 2.20
CA TYR A 20 -11.39 1.94 1.10
C TYR A 20 -12.61 2.86 1.04
N THR A 21 -13.13 3.27 2.20
CA THR A 21 -14.34 4.09 2.25
C THR A 21 -14.09 5.51 1.73
N ASN A 22 -12.97 6.13 2.12
CA ASN A 22 -12.72 7.54 1.88
C ASN A 22 -11.74 7.81 0.74
N ASP A 23 -10.79 6.90 0.49
CA ASP A 23 -9.64 7.17 -0.37
C ASP A 23 -9.57 6.28 -1.62
N LYS A 24 -10.63 5.55 -1.95
CA LYS A 24 -10.64 4.63 -3.11
C LYS A 24 -10.37 5.30 -4.46
N LEU A 25 -10.59 6.62 -4.56
CA LEU A 25 -10.28 7.38 -5.78
C LEU A 25 -8.80 7.26 -6.14
N TYR A 26 -7.91 7.27 -5.15
CA TYR A 26 -6.47 7.18 -5.37
C TYR A 26 -6.06 5.80 -5.88
N LYS A 27 -6.76 4.77 -5.46
CA LYS A 27 -6.57 3.43 -6.05
C LYS A 27 -6.94 3.42 -7.54
N PHE A 28 -8.00 4.08 -7.95
CA PHE A 28 -8.35 4.19 -9.38
C PHE A 28 -7.27 4.89 -10.19
N LEU A 29 -6.61 5.90 -9.62
CA LEU A 29 -5.47 6.54 -10.27
C LEU A 29 -4.30 5.57 -10.46
N LEU A 30 -3.99 4.77 -9.46
CA LEU A 30 -2.95 3.73 -9.57
C LEU A 30 -3.31 2.69 -10.64
N ASN A 31 -4.57 2.30 -10.73
CA ASN A 31 -5.05 1.38 -11.76
C ASN A 31 -4.82 1.94 -13.17
N ALA A 32 -5.02 3.25 -13.34
CA ALA A 32 -4.75 3.90 -14.62
C ALA A 32 -3.25 3.85 -14.97
N TRP A 33 -2.37 3.93 -13.98
CA TRP A 33 -0.92 3.81 -14.20
C TRP A 33 -0.53 2.39 -14.62
N ASP A 34 -1.21 1.36 -14.10
CA ASP A 34 -0.98 -0.04 -14.47
C ASP A 34 -1.23 -0.32 -15.95
N ALA A 35 -2.04 0.50 -16.62
CA ALA A 35 -2.25 0.41 -18.05
C ALA A 35 -1.02 0.80 -18.88
N ASN A 36 -0.05 1.48 -18.26
CA ASN A 36 1.20 1.86 -18.92
C ASN A 36 2.17 0.69 -18.95
N LYS A 37 2.47 0.18 -20.15
CA LYS A 37 3.37 -0.96 -20.35
C LYS A 37 4.81 -0.69 -19.92
N ASN A 38 5.20 0.58 -19.81
CA ASN A 38 6.54 0.98 -19.39
C ASN A 38 6.66 1.14 -17.87
N MET A 39 5.57 0.98 -17.12
CA MET A 39 5.57 1.03 -15.68
C MET A 39 6.21 -0.24 -15.11
N ASP A 40 7.22 -0.09 -14.25
CA ASP A 40 7.92 -1.22 -13.62
C ASP A 40 7.19 -1.79 -12.41
N PHE A 41 6.12 -1.14 -11.95
CA PHE A 41 5.36 -1.50 -10.78
C PHE A 41 3.92 -1.89 -11.14
N VAL A 42 3.38 -2.87 -10.42
CA VAL A 42 1.98 -3.31 -10.53
C VAL A 42 1.28 -3.05 -9.22
N PHE A 43 0.19 -2.28 -9.25
CA PHE A 43 -0.59 -1.89 -8.07
C PHE A 43 -1.92 -2.62 -7.95
N ASN A 44 -2.45 -3.16 -9.03
CA ASN A 44 -3.80 -3.72 -9.11
C ASN A 44 -3.98 -5.03 -8.37
N ASP A 45 -3.00 -5.93 -8.47
CA ASP A 45 -3.16 -7.31 -8.05
C ASP A 45 -3.09 -7.46 -6.53
N PHE A 46 -2.55 -6.47 -5.83
CA PHE A 46 -2.21 -6.54 -4.41
C PHE A 46 -2.75 -5.34 -3.63
N SER A 47 -4.01 -4.97 -3.88
CA SER A 47 -4.65 -3.88 -3.15
C SER A 47 -5.53 -4.40 -2.03
N SER A 48 -5.73 -3.57 -0.99
CA SER A 48 -6.69 -3.84 0.07
C SER A 48 -8.10 -3.48 -0.39
N ASP A 49 -8.64 -4.27 -1.32
CA ASP A 49 -10.03 -4.12 -1.74
C ASP A 49 -10.97 -4.52 -0.61
N GLU A 50 -12.22 -4.01 -0.66
CA GLU A 50 -13.23 -4.41 0.28
C GLU A 50 -13.44 -5.93 0.24
N ILE A 51 -13.22 -6.58 1.37
CA ILE A 51 -13.41 -8.02 1.51
C ILE A 51 -14.85 -8.27 1.95
N GLN A 52 -15.59 -9.02 1.15
CA GLN A 52 -17.02 -9.32 1.34
C GLN A 52 -17.23 -10.33 2.46
N THR A 53 -16.84 -9.98 3.70
CA THR A 53 -17.03 -10.82 4.89
C THR A 53 -17.05 -9.98 6.14
N ASN A 54 -17.81 -10.42 7.14
CA ASN A 54 -17.80 -9.83 8.49
C ASN A 54 -16.79 -10.49 9.42
N SER A 55 -16.07 -11.52 8.96
CA SER A 55 -15.10 -12.24 9.79
C SER A 55 -13.75 -11.54 9.79
N VAL A 56 -13.37 -10.98 10.93
CA VAL A 56 -12.06 -10.32 11.11
C VAL A 56 -10.91 -11.28 10.82
N SER A 57 -11.01 -12.54 11.27
CA SER A 57 -9.93 -13.52 11.02
C SER A 57 -9.75 -13.84 9.54
N VAL A 58 -10.83 -13.90 8.76
CA VAL A 58 -10.78 -14.09 7.31
C VAL A 58 -10.14 -12.89 6.62
N VAL A 59 -10.50 -11.69 7.02
CA VAL A 59 -9.88 -10.46 6.50
C VAL A 59 -8.38 -10.45 6.76
N LYS A 60 -7.96 -10.73 8.00
CA LYS A 60 -6.53 -10.83 8.36
C LYS A 60 -5.77 -11.82 7.48
N THR A 61 -6.33 -13.01 7.29
CA THR A 61 -5.71 -14.05 6.47
C THR A 61 -5.54 -13.60 5.02
N ASN A 62 -6.58 -13.01 4.44
CA ASN A 62 -6.56 -12.58 3.05
C ASN A 62 -5.57 -11.41 2.83
N LEU A 63 -5.57 -10.43 3.74
CA LEU A 63 -4.63 -9.32 3.67
C LEU A 63 -3.18 -9.81 3.82
N THR A 64 -2.92 -10.70 4.76
CA THR A 64 -1.59 -11.27 4.98
C THR A 64 -1.08 -11.98 3.73
N LYS A 65 -1.92 -12.75 3.05
CA LYS A 65 -1.56 -13.41 1.78
C LYS A 65 -1.17 -12.41 0.70
N LYS A 66 -1.97 -11.35 0.53
CA LYS A 66 -1.69 -10.29 -0.46
C LYS A 66 -0.39 -9.57 -0.16
N ILE A 67 -0.16 -9.23 1.11
CA ILE A 67 1.07 -8.56 1.54
C ILE A 67 2.29 -9.45 1.31
N ASN A 68 2.21 -10.74 1.67
CA ASN A 68 3.31 -11.68 1.48
C ASN A 68 3.61 -11.95 0.00
N ALA A 69 2.64 -11.81 -0.88
CA ALA A 69 2.82 -11.98 -2.32
C ALA A 69 3.46 -10.75 -2.98
N ALA A 70 3.41 -9.60 -2.34
CA ALA A 70 4.05 -8.36 -2.80
C ALA A 70 5.46 -8.21 -2.22
N THR A 71 6.25 -7.32 -2.81
CA THR A 71 7.59 -6.97 -2.32
C THR A 71 7.67 -5.52 -1.85
N TYR A 72 6.68 -4.72 -2.21
CA TYR A 72 6.54 -3.33 -1.82
C TYR A 72 5.17 -3.11 -1.20
N THR A 73 5.08 -2.12 -0.32
CA THR A 73 3.80 -1.61 0.19
C THR A 73 3.76 -0.10 0.02
N LEU A 74 2.71 0.38 -0.65
CA LEU A 74 2.40 1.80 -0.75
C LEU A 74 1.26 2.11 0.21
N VAL A 75 1.53 2.95 1.20
CA VAL A 75 0.54 3.39 2.20
C VAL A 75 0.01 4.75 1.77
N ILE A 76 -1.29 4.84 1.48
CA ILE A 76 -1.94 6.11 1.13
C ILE A 76 -2.56 6.68 2.39
N VAL A 77 -2.03 7.82 2.86
CA VAL A 77 -2.50 8.48 4.08
C VAL A 77 -3.50 9.57 3.72
N GLY A 78 -4.76 9.33 4.05
CA GLY A 78 -5.85 10.27 3.92
C GLY A 78 -6.26 10.87 5.27
N ALA A 79 -7.30 11.68 5.26
CA ALA A 79 -7.78 12.40 6.45
C ALA A 79 -8.21 11.47 7.59
N GLU A 80 -8.67 10.25 7.28
CA GLU A 80 -9.23 9.30 8.24
C GLU A 80 -8.30 8.11 8.53
N SER A 81 -7.03 8.17 8.10
CA SER A 81 -6.10 7.04 8.23
C SER A 81 -5.76 6.66 9.68
N THR A 82 -5.99 7.57 10.64
CA THR A 82 -5.78 7.29 12.07
C THR A 82 -7.09 7.05 12.83
N LYS A 83 -8.22 7.04 12.15
CA LYS A 83 -9.51 6.81 12.78
C LYS A 83 -9.59 5.39 13.34
N GLN A 84 -10.02 5.27 14.59
CA GLN A 84 -10.19 3.97 15.24
C GLN A 84 -11.34 3.19 14.61
N HIS A 85 -11.07 1.93 14.25
CA HIS A 85 -12.09 1.02 13.74
C HIS A 85 -12.92 0.44 14.90
N PRO A 86 -14.26 0.24 14.71
CA PRO A 86 -15.10 -0.37 15.75
C PRO A 86 -14.59 -1.74 16.22
N ASP A 87 -13.99 -2.53 15.34
CA ASP A 87 -13.46 -3.86 15.64
C ASP A 87 -11.96 -3.84 16.00
N HIS A 88 -11.43 -2.71 16.48
CA HIS A 88 -10.01 -2.56 16.76
C HIS A 88 -9.45 -3.61 17.72
N GLU A 89 -10.24 -4.06 18.69
CA GLU A 89 -9.80 -5.10 19.64
C GLU A 89 -9.60 -6.45 18.94
N LEU A 90 -10.51 -6.82 18.05
CA LEU A 90 -10.41 -8.06 17.27
C LEU A 90 -9.29 -7.97 16.21
N ILE A 91 -9.11 -6.80 15.61
CA ILE A 91 -8.03 -6.55 14.67
C ILE A 91 -6.69 -6.61 15.38
N GLY A 92 -6.63 -6.13 16.63
CA GLY A 92 -5.40 -6.02 17.40
C GLY A 92 -4.59 -4.77 17.05
N PHE A 93 -5.15 -3.88 16.28
CA PHE A 93 -4.56 -2.60 15.83
C PHE A 93 -5.66 -1.55 15.80
N ASN A 94 -5.27 -0.28 15.73
CA ASN A 94 -6.22 0.83 15.71
C ASN A 94 -7.24 0.72 14.56
N ASN A 95 -6.78 0.28 13.40
CA ASN A 95 -7.61 0.05 12.22
C ASN A 95 -6.93 -0.93 11.25
N TRP A 96 -7.56 -1.19 10.11
CA TRP A 96 -7.02 -2.10 9.12
C TRP A 96 -5.73 -1.59 8.47
N GLN A 97 -5.60 -0.30 8.25
CA GLN A 97 -4.39 0.26 7.66
C GLN A 97 -3.18 0.06 8.59
N SER A 98 -3.34 0.26 9.89
CA SER A 98 -2.31 -0.06 10.89
C SER A 98 -1.89 -1.54 10.84
N PHE A 99 -2.87 -2.44 10.74
CA PHE A 99 -2.61 -3.88 10.57
C PHE A 99 -1.79 -4.16 9.32
N GLU A 100 -2.19 -3.57 8.19
CA GLU A 100 -1.53 -3.77 6.90
C GLU A 100 -0.08 -3.26 6.92
N VAL A 101 0.17 -2.12 7.52
CA VAL A 101 1.52 -1.57 7.65
C VAL A 101 2.40 -2.50 8.48
N GLN A 102 1.92 -2.95 9.64
CA GLN A 102 2.70 -3.85 10.50
C GLN A 102 2.97 -5.19 9.80
N ARG A 103 2.00 -5.75 9.11
CA ARG A 103 2.21 -7.00 8.34
C ARG A 103 3.21 -6.81 7.21
N SER A 104 3.23 -5.64 6.59
CA SER A 104 4.19 -5.30 5.55
C SER A 104 5.62 -5.23 6.11
N VAL A 105 5.79 -4.64 7.29
CA VAL A 105 7.08 -4.63 8.00
C VAL A 105 7.53 -6.06 8.31
N ASP A 106 6.63 -6.87 8.88
CA ASP A 106 6.92 -8.26 9.23
C ASP A 106 7.31 -9.12 8.01
N ALA A 107 6.71 -8.83 6.86
CA ALA A 107 7.00 -9.52 5.60
C ALA A 107 8.31 -9.07 4.95
N GLY A 108 8.92 -7.99 5.45
CA GLY A 108 10.13 -7.43 4.85
C GLY A 108 9.88 -6.62 3.59
N ASN A 109 8.64 -6.19 3.34
CA ASN A 109 8.32 -5.34 2.20
C ASN A 109 9.00 -3.96 2.34
N LYS A 110 9.39 -3.41 1.22
CA LYS A 110 9.86 -2.02 1.14
C LYS A 110 8.66 -1.10 1.18
N ILE A 111 8.70 -0.06 2.01
CA ILE A 111 7.52 0.74 2.34
C ILE A 111 7.69 2.19 1.87
N VAL A 112 6.68 2.65 1.15
CA VAL A 112 6.50 4.06 0.76
C VAL A 112 5.21 4.56 1.39
N VAL A 113 5.28 5.71 2.06
CA VAL A 113 4.12 6.38 2.65
C VAL A 113 3.87 7.67 1.90
N VAL A 114 2.72 7.78 1.25
CA VAL A 114 2.30 9.01 0.58
C VAL A 114 1.19 9.67 1.37
N LYS A 115 1.42 10.91 1.80
CA LYS A 115 0.38 11.75 2.41
C LYS A 115 -0.33 12.53 1.31
N ILE A 116 -1.64 12.35 1.22
CA ILE A 116 -2.46 13.12 0.28
C ILE A 116 -2.34 14.61 0.58
N ASP A 117 -2.34 14.95 1.86
CA ASP A 117 -2.05 16.29 2.37
C ASP A 117 -1.01 16.18 3.48
N SER A 118 -0.03 17.08 3.50
CA SER A 118 1.07 17.04 4.47
C SER A 118 0.63 17.18 5.92
N SER A 119 -0.56 17.74 6.16
CA SER A 119 -1.14 17.90 7.50
C SER A 119 -1.77 16.62 8.05
N TYR A 120 -1.98 15.59 7.22
CA TYR A 120 -2.59 14.34 7.68
C TYR A 120 -1.59 13.50 8.46
N ASP A 121 -2.09 12.88 9.54
CA ASP A 121 -1.29 11.96 10.34
C ASP A 121 -1.35 10.54 9.76
N ALA A 122 -0.20 9.90 9.68
CA ALA A 122 -0.10 8.51 9.28
C ALA A 122 -0.33 7.57 10.48
N PRO A 123 -0.76 6.32 10.24
CA PRO A 123 -0.74 5.30 11.28
C PRO A 123 0.62 5.22 11.97
N ILE A 124 0.60 5.01 13.28
CA ILE A 124 1.83 5.04 14.09
C ILE A 124 2.88 4.02 13.61
N GLU A 125 2.42 2.91 13.04
CA GLU A 125 3.28 1.86 12.50
C GLU A 125 4.14 2.31 11.32
N CYS A 126 3.80 3.45 10.69
CA CYS A 126 4.58 4.00 9.57
C CYS A 126 5.88 4.67 10.00
N TYR A 127 6.02 5.00 11.28
CA TYR A 127 7.17 5.74 11.77
C TYR A 127 8.30 4.80 12.23
N ASP A 128 9.55 5.26 12.10
CA ASP A 128 10.75 4.55 12.56
C ASP A 128 10.99 3.16 11.93
N ILE A 129 10.53 2.99 10.68
CA ILE A 129 10.68 1.74 9.93
C ILE A 129 11.54 1.89 8.67
N GLY A 130 12.15 3.04 8.46
CA GLY A 130 12.95 3.30 7.26
C GLY A 130 12.12 3.49 5.98
N ALA A 131 10.84 3.86 6.11
CA ALA A 131 9.99 4.12 4.96
C ALA A 131 10.41 5.36 4.17
N GLN A 132 10.12 5.36 2.87
CA GLN A 132 10.20 6.56 2.04
C GLN A 132 8.90 7.34 2.20
N TRP A 133 8.99 8.66 2.36
CA TRP A 133 7.84 9.55 2.55
C TRP A 133 7.65 10.46 1.36
N VAL A 134 6.39 10.61 0.93
CA VAL A 134 6.00 11.48 -0.18
C VAL A 134 4.88 12.40 0.29
N ASN A 135 5.03 13.70 0.07
CA ASN A 135 3.97 14.69 0.31
C ASN A 135 3.27 15.02 -1.00
N GLY A 136 1.98 14.73 -1.07
CA GLY A 136 1.18 14.90 -2.28
C GLY A 136 1.18 13.66 -3.17
N PHE A 137 0.00 13.35 -3.70
CA PHE A 137 -0.20 12.16 -4.54
C PHE A 137 0.15 12.50 -5.99
N THR A 138 1.40 12.25 -6.37
CA THR A 138 1.88 12.43 -7.74
C THR A 138 2.56 11.16 -8.23
N GLN A 139 2.44 10.90 -9.53
CA GLN A 139 3.07 9.73 -10.13
C GLN A 139 4.59 9.78 -9.98
N ASP A 140 5.21 10.90 -10.31
CA ASP A 140 6.68 11.04 -10.24
C ASP A 140 7.19 10.88 -8.81
N GLY A 141 6.53 11.50 -7.84
CA GLY A 141 6.92 11.40 -6.43
C GLY A 141 6.84 9.98 -5.90
N ILE A 142 5.76 9.26 -6.22
CA ILE A 142 5.54 7.89 -5.76
C ILE A 142 6.52 6.93 -6.44
N ILE A 143 6.71 7.05 -7.75
CA ILE A 143 7.64 6.17 -8.49
C ILE A 143 9.08 6.41 -8.04
N ASN A 144 9.50 7.66 -7.83
CA ASN A 144 10.82 7.95 -7.28
C ASN A 144 11.02 7.33 -5.90
N ALA A 145 10.02 7.44 -5.02
CA ALA A 145 10.09 6.86 -3.69
C ALA A 145 10.17 5.32 -3.75
N LEU A 146 9.40 4.67 -4.61
CA LEU A 146 9.45 3.22 -4.81
C LEU A 146 10.84 2.79 -5.32
N ASN A 147 11.44 3.54 -6.23
CA ASN A 147 12.77 3.23 -6.75
C ASN A 147 13.86 3.42 -5.70
N ASN A 148 13.66 4.26 -4.71
CA ASN A 148 14.63 4.54 -3.65
C ASN A 148 14.36 3.75 -2.35
N ALA A 149 13.28 3.01 -2.32
CA ALA A 149 12.92 2.23 -1.14
C ALA A 149 13.84 1.01 -0.92
#